data_29f64e9105825169a5b454600f38e2bd
#
_entry.id   29f64e9105825169a5b454600f38e2bd
#
_cell.length_a   1.000
_cell.length_b   1.000
_cell.length_c   1.000
_cell.angle_alpha   90.00
_cell.angle_beta   90.00
_cell.angle_gamma   90.00
#
_symmetry.space_group_name_H-M   'P 1'
#
loop_
_entity.id
_entity.type
_entity.pdbx_description
1 polymer ?
#
loop_
_entity_poly.entity_id
_entity_poly.type
_entity_poly.pdbx_seq_one_letter_code
_entity_poly.pdbx_strand_id
1 'polypeptide(L)'
;ESRSGGGVHLQAGEGAEMSGGSVVAKSTNGGLGGCSGRLAFSSGSSVSGNSGRCALGSGASTAGGGGRMSVSVGSGTSGGGGAYIGSGRSECHSGGRFESSSGIGSGSSSASLILKSTNSGFYGSAGALRFSSGSSLSSNGGCLVLASGYGTAGRGGAVLIVAGSGTSGRGGRVRLDAGRGAVATGGASVVVGGGEGTCSSSGYLSLGSTNSGASGSGGRLAFSSGSSKDGNSGAVALGSGPSVGGRAGVARVSVGSGTSGLGGSTSLGAGRSTGTTGGGVCVETGEGAATSGGAVYVRTANGGGGGASSQLVFSSGSSKEGNSGALLVGSGAASSGRGGATRLGAGSGTSGSGGGLSL
;
A
#
# COMPACT_ATOMS: atom_id res chain seq x y z
N GLU A 1 8.00 59.75 27.39
CA GLU A 1 7.37 58.91 26.37
C GLU A 1 7.22 57.50 26.91
N SER A 2 5.97 57.00 27.04
CA SER A 2 5.72 55.64 27.51
C SER A 2 6.18 54.64 26.44
N ARG A 3 7.05 53.71 26.81
CA ARG A 3 7.59 52.66 25.91
C ARG A 3 6.61 51.49 25.68
N SER A 4 5.44 51.49 26.32
CA SER A 4 4.39 50.48 26.15
C SER A 4 3.03 51.13 26.12
N GLY A 5 2.14 50.62 25.30
CA GLY A 5 0.72 51.03 25.23
C GLY A 5 -0.08 50.44 26.40
N GLY A 6 -1.24 51.03 26.68
CA GLY A 6 -2.20 50.52 27.67
C GLY A 6 -2.90 49.24 27.21
N GLY A 7 -3.39 48.43 28.16
CA GLY A 7 -4.19 47.24 27.92
C GLY A 7 -5.70 47.52 28.11
N VAL A 8 -6.56 46.79 27.34
CA VAL A 8 -8.01 46.74 27.56
C VAL A 8 -8.34 45.34 28.08
N HIS A 9 -9.01 45.26 29.23
CA HIS A 9 -9.45 43.99 29.83
C HIS A 9 -10.98 43.94 29.89
N LEU A 10 -11.58 42.91 29.28
CA LEU A 10 -13.03 42.64 29.31
C LEU A 10 -13.27 41.32 30.04
N GLN A 11 -13.95 41.34 31.15
CA GLN A 11 -14.22 40.19 32.01
C GLN A 11 -15.71 40.17 32.40
N ALA A 12 -16.33 39.02 32.34
CA ALA A 12 -17.65 38.79 32.91
C ALA A 12 -17.50 38.45 34.39
N GLY A 13 -18.59 38.67 35.16
CA GLY A 13 -18.61 38.42 36.62
C GLY A 13 -18.36 36.95 36.96
N GLU A 14 -17.73 36.73 38.10
CA GLU A 14 -17.48 35.43 38.69
C GLU A 14 -18.68 34.97 39.52
N GLY A 15 -19.09 33.72 39.41
CA GLY A 15 -20.13 33.12 40.25
C GLY A 15 -19.46 32.24 41.32
N ALA A 16 -19.67 32.56 42.59
CA ALA A 16 -19.07 31.86 43.72
C ALA A 16 -19.65 30.44 43.97
N GLU A 17 -20.95 30.26 43.72
CA GLU A 17 -21.67 28.98 43.93
C GLU A 17 -22.43 28.49 42.69
N MET A 18 -22.48 29.28 41.64
CA MET A 18 -23.20 28.98 40.38
C MET A 18 -22.34 29.36 39.17
N SER A 19 -22.94 29.33 37.98
CA SER A 19 -22.26 29.68 36.74
C SER A 19 -21.75 31.11 36.69
N GLY A 20 -20.55 31.32 36.16
CA GLY A 20 -20.02 32.65 35.86
C GLY A 20 -20.81 33.36 34.76
N GLY A 21 -20.60 34.67 34.62
CA GLY A 21 -21.23 35.48 33.56
C GLY A 21 -20.69 35.17 32.18
N SER A 22 -21.37 35.64 31.11
CA SER A 22 -20.98 35.48 29.73
C SER A 22 -20.52 36.79 29.07
N VAL A 23 -19.55 36.74 28.17
CA VAL A 23 -19.18 37.83 27.28
C VAL A 23 -19.64 37.45 25.86
N VAL A 24 -20.47 38.29 25.21
CA VAL A 24 -20.98 38.09 23.87
C VAL A 24 -20.53 39.22 22.96
N ALA A 25 -19.78 38.90 21.90
CA ALA A 25 -19.41 39.84 20.85
C ALA A 25 -19.94 39.35 19.50
N LYS A 26 -20.79 40.17 18.84
CA LYS A 26 -21.37 39.85 17.55
C LYS A 26 -21.52 41.10 16.68
N SER A 27 -21.40 40.93 15.36
CA SER A 27 -21.81 41.96 14.41
C SER A 27 -23.32 41.91 14.20
N THR A 28 -23.90 42.99 13.69
CA THR A 28 -25.33 43.07 13.39
C THR A 28 -25.68 42.31 12.12
N ASN A 29 -26.97 41.95 12.00
CA ASN A 29 -27.49 41.30 10.79
C ASN A 29 -27.59 42.33 9.64
N GLY A 30 -27.38 41.85 8.39
CA GLY A 30 -27.70 42.63 7.20
C GLY A 30 -29.22 42.73 7.00
N GLY A 31 -29.67 43.85 6.42
CA GLY A 31 -31.06 43.99 5.98
C GLY A 31 -31.34 43.27 4.65
N LEU A 32 -32.53 43.52 4.07
CA LEU A 32 -32.94 43.00 2.76
C LEU A 32 -31.92 43.38 1.68
N GLY A 33 -31.19 42.40 1.16
CA GLY A 33 -30.15 42.59 0.14
C GLY A 33 -28.78 43.04 0.63
N GLY A 34 -28.56 43.20 1.95
CA GLY A 34 -27.29 43.61 2.54
C GLY A 34 -26.52 42.45 3.20
N CYS A 35 -25.22 42.60 3.29
CA CYS A 35 -24.37 41.69 4.05
C CYS A 35 -24.36 42.02 5.54
N SER A 36 -24.19 41.02 6.41
CA SER A 36 -23.97 41.26 7.84
C SER A 36 -22.58 41.87 8.09
N GLY A 37 -22.40 42.50 9.25
CA GLY A 37 -21.14 43.12 9.64
C GLY A 37 -20.01 42.09 9.85
N ARG A 38 -18.79 42.59 9.74
CA ARG A 38 -17.56 41.81 10.02
C ARG A 38 -17.18 41.87 11.50
N LEU A 39 -16.78 40.75 12.07
CA LEU A 39 -16.11 40.68 13.37
C LEU A 39 -14.68 40.21 13.17
N ALA A 40 -13.67 40.95 13.66
CA ALA A 40 -12.25 40.61 13.48
C ALA A 40 -11.51 40.65 14.81
N PHE A 41 -10.77 39.58 15.10
CA PHE A 41 -9.83 39.51 16.21
C PHE A 41 -8.42 39.30 15.64
N SER A 42 -7.52 40.21 15.93
CA SER A 42 -6.12 40.13 15.50
C SER A 42 -5.18 40.77 16.51
N SER A 43 -3.98 40.27 16.62
CA SER A 43 -2.89 41.00 17.25
C SER A 43 -2.39 42.12 16.32
N GLY A 44 -1.79 43.16 16.88
CA GLY A 44 -1.19 44.23 16.11
C GLY A 44 0.01 43.77 15.28
N SER A 45 0.36 44.54 14.25
CA SER A 45 1.58 44.34 13.45
C SER A 45 2.78 45.03 14.10
N SER A 46 3.98 44.57 13.80
CA SER A 46 5.25 45.18 14.22
C SER A 46 6.12 45.43 13.00
N VAL A 47 6.86 46.55 12.99
CA VAL A 47 7.76 46.92 11.89
C VAL A 47 9.11 46.23 12.01
N SER A 48 9.66 46.13 13.20
CA SER A 48 11.02 45.59 13.44
C SER A 48 11.12 44.56 14.56
N GLY A 49 10.01 44.16 15.15
CA GLY A 49 9.95 43.12 16.20
C GLY A 49 8.91 42.07 15.87
N ASN A 50 8.66 41.15 16.78
CA ASN A 50 7.62 40.17 16.64
C ASN A 50 6.22 40.79 16.85
N SER A 51 5.22 40.35 16.09
CA SER A 51 3.81 40.71 16.34
C SER A 51 3.30 40.00 17.62
N GLY A 52 2.21 40.54 18.18
CA GLY A 52 1.57 39.97 19.33
C GLY A 52 0.95 38.61 19.11
N ARG A 53 0.62 37.91 20.16
CA ARG A 53 -0.11 36.61 20.14
C ARG A 53 -1.62 36.85 20.21
N CYS A 54 -2.38 36.12 19.43
CA CYS A 54 -3.83 35.97 19.58
C CYS A 54 -4.09 34.55 20.13
N ALA A 55 -4.80 34.43 21.26
CA ALA A 55 -5.11 33.14 21.87
C ALA A 55 -6.61 33.00 22.11
N LEU A 56 -7.19 31.90 21.69
CA LEU A 56 -8.59 31.52 21.91
C LEU A 56 -8.61 30.14 22.56
N GLY A 57 -9.28 29.99 23.70
CA GLY A 57 -9.35 28.72 24.39
C GLY A 57 -10.54 28.66 25.35
N SER A 58 -10.94 27.46 25.70
CA SER A 58 -11.88 27.20 26.80
C SER A 58 -11.10 27.01 28.10
N GLY A 59 -11.72 27.31 29.24
CA GLY A 59 -11.15 27.15 30.56
C GLY A 59 -10.95 25.66 30.93
N ALA A 60 -9.98 25.44 31.84
CA ALA A 60 -9.75 24.14 32.47
C ALA A 60 -10.72 23.93 33.65
N SER A 61 -11.01 22.67 33.98
CA SER A 61 -11.75 22.25 35.16
C SER A 61 -10.91 21.29 35.99
N THR A 62 -10.95 21.44 37.31
CA THR A 62 -10.21 20.56 38.26
C THR A 62 -10.98 19.29 38.62
N ALA A 63 -12.31 19.33 38.61
CA ALA A 63 -13.17 18.22 39.03
C ALA A 63 -14.23 17.80 38.02
N GLY A 64 -14.26 18.43 36.83
CA GLY A 64 -15.22 18.12 35.75
C GLY A 64 -14.56 18.16 34.42
N GLY A 65 -15.36 18.05 33.35
CA GLY A 65 -14.87 18.19 31.98
C GLY A 65 -14.45 19.62 31.65
N GLY A 66 -13.39 19.81 30.85
CA GLY A 66 -13.00 21.10 30.31
C GLY A 66 -14.06 21.67 29.37
N GLY A 67 -14.05 22.98 29.17
CA GLY A 67 -14.99 23.67 28.27
C GLY A 67 -14.80 23.27 26.81
N ARG A 68 -15.87 23.29 26.04
CA ARG A 68 -15.87 23.05 24.60
C ARG A 68 -15.58 24.34 23.82
N MET A 69 -14.67 24.28 22.86
CA MET A 69 -14.50 25.30 21.84
C MET A 69 -15.15 24.84 20.53
N SER A 70 -15.97 25.69 19.92
CA SER A 70 -16.63 25.39 18.63
C SER A 70 -16.41 26.53 17.66
N VAL A 71 -15.84 26.21 16.50
CA VAL A 71 -15.71 27.12 15.36
C VAL A 71 -16.55 26.55 14.22
N SER A 72 -17.54 27.30 13.75
CA SER A 72 -18.45 26.92 12.68
C SER A 72 -18.62 28.04 11.67
N VAL A 73 -18.86 27.68 10.44
CA VAL A 73 -19.12 28.61 9.34
C VAL A 73 -20.58 28.51 8.93
N GLY A 74 -21.18 29.64 8.62
CA GLY A 74 -22.61 29.73 8.26
C GLY A 74 -22.93 28.94 6.98
N SER A 75 -24.14 28.37 6.95
CA SER A 75 -24.72 27.74 5.76
C SER A 75 -25.47 28.78 4.93
N GLY A 76 -25.51 28.59 3.63
CA GLY A 76 -26.29 29.41 2.70
C GLY A 76 -27.07 28.53 1.73
N THR A 77 -28.19 29.04 1.21
CA THR A 77 -29.01 28.33 0.21
C THR A 77 -28.36 28.22 -1.15
N SER A 78 -27.46 29.16 -1.52
CA SER A 78 -26.72 29.19 -2.78
C SER A 78 -25.26 28.72 -2.63
N GLY A 79 -24.76 28.58 -1.41
CA GLY A 79 -23.40 28.12 -1.10
C GLY A 79 -23.10 28.29 0.37
N GLY A 80 -22.27 27.40 0.92
CA GLY A 80 -21.79 27.51 2.29
C GLY A 80 -20.55 28.42 2.37
N GLY A 81 -20.29 29.00 3.56
CA GLY A 81 -19.06 29.73 3.82
C GLY A 81 -17.84 28.81 3.91
N GLY A 82 -16.65 29.36 3.68
CA GLY A 82 -15.36 28.66 3.85
C GLY A 82 -14.70 28.97 5.19
N ALA A 83 -14.02 27.99 5.79
CA ALA A 83 -13.10 28.17 6.90
C ALA A 83 -11.65 27.99 6.40
N TYR A 84 -10.76 28.92 6.74
CA TYR A 84 -9.36 28.86 6.40
C TYR A 84 -8.49 28.94 7.66
N ILE A 85 -7.61 27.97 7.86
CA ILE A 85 -6.62 27.96 8.93
C ILE A 85 -5.25 27.75 8.29
N GLY A 86 -4.38 28.73 8.39
CA GLY A 86 -3.04 28.67 7.80
C GLY A 86 -2.00 29.25 8.75
N SER A 87 -0.79 28.76 8.66
CA SER A 87 0.39 29.32 9.33
C SER A 87 1.00 30.46 8.51
N GLY A 88 1.78 31.32 9.19
CA GLY A 88 2.40 32.49 8.58
C GLY A 88 3.51 32.12 7.58
N ARG A 89 3.64 32.93 6.55
CA ARG A 89 4.73 32.88 5.56
C ARG A 89 5.96 33.62 6.05
N SER A 90 7.15 33.13 5.74
CA SER A 90 8.43 33.85 5.86
C SER A 90 9.10 33.90 4.50
N GLU A 91 9.80 35.02 4.23
CA GLU A 91 10.57 35.18 2.97
C GLU A 91 12.01 34.72 3.09
N CYS A 92 12.61 34.83 4.28
CA CYS A 92 14.03 34.56 4.53
C CYS A 92 14.29 33.37 5.46
N HIS A 93 13.29 32.88 6.18
CA HIS A 93 13.41 31.79 7.17
C HIS A 93 12.29 30.78 6.99
N SER A 94 12.22 29.78 7.87
CA SER A 94 11.13 28.80 7.88
C SER A 94 9.79 29.47 8.12
N GLY A 95 8.75 29.03 7.41
CA GLY A 95 7.36 29.43 7.65
C GLY A 95 6.87 28.96 9.02
N GLY A 96 5.69 29.46 9.43
CA GLY A 96 5.05 29.08 10.69
C GLY A 96 4.60 27.61 10.68
N ARG A 97 4.52 27.01 11.88
CA ARG A 97 4.01 25.64 12.10
C ARG A 97 2.49 25.67 12.34
N PHE A 98 1.78 24.72 11.75
CA PHE A 98 0.41 24.37 12.12
C PHE A 98 0.41 23.01 12.82
N GLU A 99 -0.22 22.91 14.00
CA GLU A 99 -0.35 21.67 14.77
C GLU A 99 -1.80 21.47 15.20
N SER A 100 -2.31 20.26 15.07
CA SER A 100 -3.61 19.83 15.57
C SER A 100 -3.48 18.49 16.25
N SER A 101 -3.85 18.41 17.52
CA SER A 101 -3.75 17.19 18.33
C SER A 101 -5.03 16.97 19.13
N SER A 102 -5.34 15.74 19.43
CA SER A 102 -6.38 15.37 20.39
C SER A 102 -5.87 15.44 21.82
N GLY A 103 -6.78 15.48 22.80
CA GLY A 103 -6.43 15.49 24.24
C GLY A 103 -5.83 14.16 24.69
N ILE A 104 -4.94 14.25 25.70
CA ILE A 104 -4.29 13.10 26.33
C ILE A 104 -5.13 12.61 27.51
N GLY A 105 -5.37 11.31 27.60
CA GLY A 105 -5.93 10.65 28.77
C GLY A 105 -4.81 10.01 29.60
N SER A 106 -4.55 10.48 30.81
CA SER A 106 -3.48 9.94 31.69
C SER A 106 -3.85 8.64 32.41
N GLY A 107 -5.12 8.39 32.66
CA GLY A 107 -5.65 7.17 33.31
C GLY A 107 -6.67 6.42 32.45
N SER A 108 -6.89 6.85 31.20
CA SER A 108 -7.86 6.25 30.29
C SER A 108 -7.42 6.47 28.83
N SER A 109 -8.27 6.11 27.89
CA SER A 109 -7.99 6.32 26.46
C SER A 109 -7.90 7.80 26.10
N SER A 110 -6.97 8.16 25.21
CA SER A 110 -6.89 9.48 24.59
C SER A 110 -8.07 9.71 23.66
N ALA A 111 -8.38 10.99 23.40
CA ALA A 111 -9.42 11.36 22.44
C ALA A 111 -9.01 11.09 20.97
N SER A 112 -9.97 11.03 20.09
CA SER A 112 -9.75 10.89 18.65
C SER A 112 -9.68 12.25 17.93
N LEU A 113 -8.85 12.35 16.89
CA LEU A 113 -8.88 13.44 15.90
C LEU A 113 -9.59 12.93 14.65
N ILE A 114 -10.68 13.59 14.25
CA ILE A 114 -11.50 13.19 13.09
C ILE A 114 -11.47 14.28 12.03
N LEU A 115 -10.94 13.97 10.85
CA LEU A 115 -10.94 14.81 9.67
C LEU A 115 -11.71 14.09 8.56
N LYS A 116 -12.81 14.68 8.09
CA LYS A 116 -13.65 14.09 7.05
C LYS A 116 -14.27 15.14 6.15
N SER A 117 -14.47 14.83 4.87
CA SER A 117 -15.41 15.54 4.02
C SER A 117 -16.83 15.04 4.29
N THR A 118 -17.82 15.89 4.07
CA THR A 118 -19.24 15.52 4.24
C THR A 118 -19.78 14.82 3.00
N ASN A 119 -20.86 14.06 3.18
CA ASN A 119 -21.60 13.44 2.09
C ASN A 119 -22.32 14.52 1.25
N SER A 120 -22.50 14.26 -0.03
CA SER A 120 -23.37 15.07 -0.90
C SER A 120 -24.85 14.68 -0.72
N GLY A 121 -25.74 15.54 -1.17
CA GLY A 121 -27.15 15.19 -1.38
C GLY A 121 -27.34 14.30 -2.63
N PHE A 122 -28.58 14.17 -3.10
CA PHE A 122 -28.99 13.22 -4.16
C PHE A 122 -28.24 13.36 -5.50
N TYR A 123 -27.78 14.54 -5.89
CA TYR A 123 -27.23 14.83 -7.22
C TYR A 123 -25.80 15.36 -7.22
N GLY A 124 -25.11 15.37 -6.11
CA GLY A 124 -23.75 15.91 -6.01
C GLY A 124 -22.70 14.86 -5.73
N SER A 125 -21.45 15.18 -6.00
CA SER A 125 -20.31 14.41 -5.54
C SER A 125 -19.91 14.81 -4.12
N ALA A 126 -19.49 13.87 -3.28
CA ALA A 126 -18.96 14.16 -1.95
C ALA A 126 -17.65 14.98 -2.05
N GLY A 127 -17.34 15.73 -1.00
CA GLY A 127 -16.12 16.52 -0.93
C GLY A 127 -14.85 15.66 -0.93
N ALA A 128 -13.75 16.23 -1.39
CA ALA A 128 -12.44 15.60 -1.33
C ALA A 128 -11.68 15.96 -0.05
N LEU A 129 -10.93 15.02 0.52
CA LEU A 129 -9.94 15.25 1.56
C LEU A 129 -8.55 15.04 0.96
N ARG A 130 -7.66 16.05 1.05
CA ARG A 130 -6.33 16.02 0.42
C ARG A 130 -5.25 16.28 1.45
N PHE A 131 -4.25 15.41 1.48
CA PHE A 131 -3.02 15.57 2.24
C PHE A 131 -1.84 15.58 1.27
N SER A 132 -1.01 16.62 1.32
CA SER A 132 0.20 16.72 0.50
C SER A 132 1.28 17.48 1.25
N SER A 133 2.52 17.09 1.07
CA SER A 133 3.67 17.90 1.45
C SER A 133 3.95 18.97 0.40
N GLY A 134 4.70 20.00 0.78
CA GLY A 134 5.10 21.06 -0.13
C GLY A 134 6.17 20.61 -1.14
N SER A 135 6.23 21.31 -2.27
CA SER A 135 7.28 21.16 -3.27
C SER A 135 8.39 22.20 -3.08
N SER A 136 9.59 21.91 -3.56
CA SER A 136 10.72 22.83 -3.62
C SER A 136 11.25 22.94 -5.04
N LEU A 137 11.74 24.13 -5.42
CA LEU A 137 12.31 24.38 -6.76
C LEU A 137 13.81 23.99 -6.83
N SER A 138 14.54 24.11 -5.74
CA SER A 138 16.00 23.93 -5.72
C SER A 138 16.51 23.01 -4.60
N SER A 139 15.62 22.38 -3.86
CA SER A 139 15.96 21.47 -2.75
C SER A 139 14.95 20.32 -2.70
N ASN A 140 15.04 19.46 -1.69
CA ASN A 140 14.12 18.34 -1.53
C ASN A 140 12.69 18.79 -1.20
N GLY A 141 11.70 18.12 -1.74
CA GLY A 141 10.31 18.28 -1.34
C GLY A 141 10.07 17.79 0.10
N GLY A 142 8.95 18.20 0.70
CA GLY A 142 8.57 17.76 2.04
C GLY A 142 8.19 16.28 2.11
N CYS A 143 8.26 15.70 3.29
CA CYS A 143 7.82 14.35 3.58
C CYS A 143 6.37 14.34 4.10
N LEU A 144 5.56 13.34 3.71
CA LEU A 144 4.27 13.03 4.31
C LEU A 144 4.37 11.68 5.03
N VAL A 145 4.14 11.67 6.34
CA VAL A 145 4.21 10.46 7.17
C VAL A 145 2.82 10.10 7.69
N LEU A 146 2.36 8.88 7.42
CA LEU A 146 1.17 8.27 8.00
C LEU A 146 1.59 7.06 8.82
N ALA A 147 1.48 7.14 10.13
CA ALA A 147 1.91 6.10 11.04
C ALA A 147 0.88 5.90 12.16
N SER A 148 0.75 4.67 12.62
CA SER A 148 0.04 4.35 13.86
C SER A 148 1.02 4.33 15.05
N GLY A 149 0.49 4.52 16.26
CA GLY A 149 1.28 4.46 17.49
C GLY A 149 1.73 3.02 17.81
N TYR A 150 2.82 2.92 18.56
CA TYR A 150 3.29 1.64 19.11
C TYR A 150 2.70 1.40 20.51
N GLY A 151 2.54 0.13 20.86
CA GLY A 151 2.15 -0.29 22.21
C GLY A 151 3.30 -1.00 22.92
N THR A 152 3.69 -0.55 24.12
CA THR A 152 4.80 -1.16 24.90
C THR A 152 4.40 -2.46 25.59
N ALA A 153 3.17 -2.58 26.06
CA ALA A 153 2.61 -3.78 26.70
C ALA A 153 1.41 -4.36 25.95
N GLY A 154 1.11 -3.85 24.77
CA GLY A 154 -0.01 -4.25 23.95
C GLY A 154 0.34 -4.26 22.47
N ARG A 155 -0.67 -4.40 21.64
CA ARG A 155 -0.49 -4.36 20.17
C ARG A 155 -0.30 -2.93 19.69
N GLY A 156 0.53 -2.73 18.67
CA GLY A 156 0.60 -1.48 17.93
C GLY A 156 -0.73 -1.18 17.24
N GLY A 157 -0.96 0.09 16.93
CA GLY A 157 -2.14 0.51 16.17
C GLY A 157 -2.07 0.04 14.71
N ALA A 158 -3.19 0.09 14.00
CA ALA A 158 -3.28 -0.22 12.57
C ALA A 158 -3.39 1.05 11.72
N VAL A 159 -2.83 1.03 10.51
CA VAL A 159 -3.12 1.97 9.43
C VAL A 159 -3.99 1.25 8.40
N LEU A 160 -5.20 1.75 8.13
CA LEU A 160 -6.15 1.15 7.20
C LEU A 160 -6.42 2.11 6.03
N ILE A 161 -6.12 1.68 4.82
CA ILE A 161 -6.37 2.44 3.58
C ILE A 161 -7.35 1.64 2.72
N VAL A 162 -8.55 2.14 2.53
CA VAL A 162 -9.61 1.45 1.80
C VAL A 162 -10.23 2.40 0.76
N ALA A 163 -10.44 1.91 -0.44
CA ALA A 163 -11.27 2.60 -1.43
C ALA A 163 -12.74 2.22 -1.23
N GLY A 164 -13.63 3.19 -1.41
CA GLY A 164 -15.08 2.99 -1.28
C GLY A 164 -15.65 2.06 -2.34
N SER A 165 -16.72 1.36 -2.01
CA SER A 165 -17.49 0.53 -2.94
C SER A 165 -18.53 1.35 -3.70
N GLY A 166 -18.86 0.95 -4.93
CA GLY A 166 -19.98 1.48 -5.72
C GLY A 166 -21.10 0.44 -5.81
N THR A 167 -22.34 0.85 -5.57
CA THR A 167 -23.51 -0.04 -5.69
C THR A 167 -24.01 -0.17 -7.14
N SER A 168 -23.93 0.90 -7.93
CA SER A 168 -24.36 0.94 -9.33
C SER A 168 -23.20 1.24 -10.30
N GLY A 169 -22.01 1.50 -9.80
CA GLY A 169 -20.82 1.83 -10.58
C GLY A 169 -19.60 1.04 -10.12
N ARG A 170 -18.46 1.38 -10.70
CA ARG A 170 -17.18 0.78 -10.28
C ARG A 170 -16.81 1.24 -8.88
N GLY A 171 -16.20 0.36 -8.09
CA GLY A 171 -15.56 0.70 -6.84
C GLY A 171 -14.39 1.69 -7.02
N GLY A 172 -14.00 2.33 -5.93
CA GLY A 172 -12.85 3.23 -5.87
C GLY A 172 -11.53 2.50 -6.09
N ARG A 173 -10.46 3.26 -6.29
CA ARG A 173 -9.11 2.76 -6.58
C ARG A 173 -8.12 3.25 -5.54
N VAL A 174 -7.29 2.37 -5.02
CA VAL A 174 -6.07 2.70 -4.28
C VAL A 174 -4.88 2.58 -5.24
N ARG A 175 -4.04 3.61 -5.32
CA ARG A 175 -2.84 3.65 -6.16
C ARG A 175 -1.64 4.10 -5.34
N LEU A 176 -0.55 3.36 -5.45
CA LEU A 176 0.73 3.63 -4.82
C LEU A 176 1.80 3.70 -5.90
N ASP A 177 2.37 4.86 -6.13
CA ASP A 177 3.44 5.08 -7.10
C ASP A 177 4.67 5.67 -6.41
N ALA A 178 5.83 5.21 -6.78
CA ALA A 178 7.08 5.85 -6.42
C ALA A 178 7.37 7.06 -7.34
N GLY A 179 8.12 8.03 -6.83
CA GLY A 179 8.49 9.22 -7.58
C GLY A 179 9.42 8.92 -8.76
N ARG A 180 9.36 9.75 -9.79
CA ARG A 180 10.18 9.67 -10.99
C ARG A 180 11.45 10.50 -10.85
N GLY A 181 12.59 9.93 -11.16
CA GLY A 181 13.86 10.64 -11.33
C GLY A 181 14.03 11.10 -12.77
N ALA A 182 14.43 12.33 -12.99
CA ALA A 182 14.62 12.92 -14.33
C ALA A 182 16.08 12.86 -14.83
N VAL A 183 17.04 12.65 -13.94
CA VAL A 183 18.48 12.62 -14.22
C VAL A 183 19.09 11.32 -13.67
N ALA A 184 20.30 11.00 -13.99
CA ALA A 184 21.06 9.74 -13.81
C ALA A 184 20.90 8.91 -12.50
N THR A 185 20.12 9.34 -11.52
CA THR A 185 19.96 8.69 -10.21
C THR A 185 18.78 7.71 -10.08
N GLY A 186 18.04 7.45 -11.17
CA GLY A 186 16.93 6.50 -11.17
C GLY A 186 15.66 7.00 -10.45
N GLY A 187 14.61 6.19 -10.48
CA GLY A 187 13.35 6.44 -9.78
C GLY A 187 13.37 5.97 -8.33
N ALA A 188 12.42 6.42 -7.54
CA ALA A 188 12.23 5.96 -6.16
C ALA A 188 11.61 4.54 -6.11
N SER A 189 11.68 3.88 -4.96
CA SER A 189 11.11 2.57 -4.73
C SER A 189 9.81 2.61 -3.92
N VAL A 190 8.95 1.61 -4.11
CA VAL A 190 7.84 1.26 -3.21
C VAL A 190 8.22 -0.03 -2.50
N VAL A 191 8.30 0.00 -1.18
CA VAL A 191 8.63 -1.17 -0.35
C VAL A 191 7.40 -1.57 0.46
N VAL A 192 6.99 -2.84 0.36
CA VAL A 192 5.89 -3.41 1.14
C VAL A 192 6.41 -4.66 1.84
N GLY A 193 6.38 -4.68 3.16
CA GLY A 193 6.90 -5.78 3.98
C GLY A 193 5.97 -6.18 5.11
N GLY A 194 6.09 -7.41 5.59
CA GLY A 194 5.51 -7.84 6.86
C GLY A 194 6.35 -7.36 8.04
N GLY A 195 5.76 -7.28 9.22
CA GLY A 195 6.46 -6.89 10.44
C GLY A 195 7.44 -7.97 10.92
N GLU A 196 8.53 -7.55 11.54
CA GLU A 196 9.51 -8.44 12.16
C GLU A 196 9.03 -8.92 13.55
N GLY A 197 9.24 -10.18 13.88
CA GLY A 197 9.04 -10.74 15.21
C GLY A 197 10.39 -11.12 15.83
N THR A 198 10.77 -10.48 16.94
CA THR A 198 12.07 -10.71 17.59
C THR A 198 12.12 -12.02 18.39
N CYS A 199 11.03 -12.45 18.97
CA CYS A 199 10.91 -13.71 19.76
C CYS A 199 9.74 -14.58 19.31
N SER A 200 9.10 -14.27 18.20
CA SER A 200 7.96 -15.00 17.65
C SER A 200 7.99 -14.96 16.12
N SER A 201 6.99 -15.53 15.47
CA SER A 201 6.87 -15.48 14.02
C SER A 201 6.72 -14.05 13.51
N SER A 202 7.34 -13.74 12.39
CA SER A 202 7.14 -12.48 11.66
C SER A 202 5.72 -12.40 11.06
N GLY A 203 5.30 -11.20 10.69
CA GLY A 203 4.06 -10.99 9.95
C GLY A 203 4.11 -11.59 8.54
N TYR A 204 2.95 -11.76 7.93
CA TYR A 204 2.83 -12.19 6.53
C TYR A 204 2.38 -11.03 5.63
N LEU A 205 2.72 -11.12 4.36
CA LEU A 205 2.20 -10.26 3.30
C LEU A 205 1.24 -11.08 2.42
N SER A 206 0.01 -10.61 2.27
CA SER A 206 -0.99 -11.23 1.38
C SER A 206 -1.38 -10.27 0.26
N LEU A 207 -1.18 -10.67 -0.98
CA LEU A 207 -1.58 -9.97 -2.18
C LEU A 207 -2.51 -10.86 -3.00
N GLY A 208 -3.73 -10.42 -3.21
CA GLY A 208 -4.72 -11.21 -3.94
C GLY A 208 -5.72 -10.33 -4.67
N SER A 209 -6.27 -10.82 -5.77
CA SER A 209 -7.51 -10.30 -6.35
C SER A 209 -8.71 -10.94 -5.66
N THR A 210 -9.80 -10.20 -5.56
CA THR A 210 -11.03 -10.71 -4.94
C THR A 210 -11.83 -11.59 -5.92
N ASN A 211 -12.71 -12.43 -5.38
CA ASN A 211 -13.62 -13.24 -6.16
C ASN A 211 -14.65 -12.37 -6.89
N SER A 212 -15.11 -12.81 -8.04
CA SER A 212 -16.28 -12.23 -8.71
C SER A 212 -17.58 -12.72 -8.09
N GLY A 213 -18.68 -12.02 -8.35
CA GLY A 213 -20.03 -12.51 -8.10
C GLY A 213 -20.41 -13.65 -9.07
N ALA A 214 -21.70 -14.03 -9.08
CA ALA A 214 -22.21 -15.22 -9.77
C ALA A 214 -21.91 -15.31 -11.29
N SER A 215 -21.70 -14.21 -11.99
CA SER A 215 -21.55 -14.19 -13.47
C SER A 215 -20.29 -13.47 -13.97
N GLY A 216 -19.38 -13.08 -13.07
CA GLY A 216 -18.18 -12.33 -13.46
C GLY A 216 -16.92 -13.19 -13.45
N SER A 217 -15.86 -12.68 -14.06
CA SER A 217 -14.51 -13.26 -13.95
C SER A 217 -13.79 -12.71 -12.70
N GLY A 218 -13.01 -13.53 -12.02
CA GLY A 218 -12.14 -13.10 -10.94
C GLY A 218 -11.14 -12.04 -11.37
N GLY A 219 -10.61 -11.27 -10.44
CA GLY A 219 -9.63 -10.23 -10.73
C GLY A 219 -8.28 -10.79 -11.16
N ARG A 220 -7.49 -9.99 -11.84
CA ARG A 220 -6.13 -10.31 -12.28
C ARG A 220 -5.09 -9.78 -11.29
N LEU A 221 -4.09 -10.59 -10.98
CA LEU A 221 -2.87 -10.18 -10.30
C LEU A 221 -1.70 -10.29 -11.30
N ALA A 222 -0.94 -9.22 -11.48
CA ALA A 222 0.18 -9.19 -12.42
C ALA A 222 1.45 -8.65 -11.74
N PHE A 223 2.55 -9.39 -11.87
CA PHE A 223 3.88 -8.98 -11.49
C PHE A 223 4.74 -8.85 -12.74
N SER A 224 5.35 -7.70 -12.96
CA SER A 224 6.26 -7.47 -14.08
C SER A 224 7.33 -6.45 -13.69
N SER A 225 8.52 -6.62 -14.22
CA SER A 225 9.54 -5.58 -14.22
C SER A 225 9.23 -4.53 -15.28
N GLY A 226 9.81 -3.34 -15.15
CA GLY A 226 9.73 -2.29 -16.16
C GLY A 226 10.48 -2.65 -17.43
N SER A 227 10.04 -2.09 -18.56
CA SER A 227 10.74 -2.16 -19.85
C SER A 227 11.82 -1.07 -19.94
N SER A 228 12.86 -1.31 -20.71
CA SER A 228 13.86 -0.32 -21.08
C SER A 228 13.90 -0.14 -22.61
N LYS A 229 14.18 1.07 -23.07
CA LYS A 229 14.33 1.38 -24.49
C LYS A 229 15.73 1.03 -24.99
N ASP A 230 16.76 1.47 -24.28
CA ASP A 230 18.16 1.40 -24.71
C ASP A 230 19.06 0.62 -23.71
N GLY A 231 18.52 0.10 -22.63
CA GLY A 231 19.23 -0.68 -21.60
C GLY A 231 18.53 -2.00 -21.27
N ASN A 232 18.99 -2.67 -20.25
CA ASN A 232 18.36 -3.92 -19.79
C ASN A 232 17.07 -3.64 -19.03
N SER A 233 16.05 -4.47 -19.18
CA SER A 233 14.86 -4.47 -18.32
C SER A 233 15.22 -4.98 -16.92
N GLY A 234 14.39 -4.64 -15.93
CA GLY A 234 14.54 -5.14 -14.57
C GLY A 234 14.25 -6.64 -14.43
N ALA A 235 14.65 -7.24 -13.33
CA ALA A 235 14.32 -8.61 -12.97
C ALA A 235 13.06 -8.70 -12.10
N VAL A 236 12.38 -9.83 -12.14
CA VAL A 236 11.36 -10.25 -11.16
C VAL A 236 11.91 -11.48 -10.44
N ALA A 237 12.08 -11.39 -9.12
CA ALA A 237 12.57 -12.48 -8.29
C ALA A 237 11.47 -12.95 -7.33
N LEU A 238 11.19 -14.23 -7.29
CA LEU A 238 10.25 -14.87 -6.39
C LEU A 238 10.97 -16.04 -5.68
N GLY A 239 11.07 -15.99 -4.36
CA GLY A 239 11.74 -17.01 -3.59
C GLY A 239 11.32 -17.01 -2.12
N SER A 240 11.62 -18.11 -1.44
CA SER A 240 11.58 -18.19 0.02
C SER A 240 12.94 -17.79 0.60
N GLY A 241 12.95 -17.21 1.80
CA GLY A 241 14.16 -16.85 2.50
C GLY A 241 14.95 -18.08 3.01
N PRO A 242 16.26 -17.94 3.24
CA PRO A 242 17.07 -18.99 3.87
C PRO A 242 16.72 -19.15 5.36
N SER A 243 17.03 -20.32 5.91
CA SER A 243 16.94 -20.61 7.35
C SER A 243 18.27 -21.14 7.85
N VAL A 244 18.76 -20.66 9.00
CA VAL A 244 20.03 -21.06 9.58
C VAL A 244 19.88 -22.31 10.47
N GLY A 245 18.83 -22.40 11.28
CA GLY A 245 18.62 -23.50 12.24
C GLY A 245 17.37 -24.34 11.99
N GLY A 246 16.69 -24.15 10.87
CA GLY A 246 15.46 -24.86 10.56
C GLY A 246 15.32 -25.16 9.06
N ARG A 247 14.12 -25.53 8.65
CA ARG A 247 13.80 -25.75 7.23
C ARG A 247 13.54 -24.42 6.52
N ALA A 248 14.06 -24.27 5.31
CA ALA A 248 13.73 -23.15 4.43
C ALA A 248 12.23 -23.20 4.04
N GLY A 249 11.70 -22.05 3.67
CA GLY A 249 10.31 -21.92 3.21
C GLY A 249 10.08 -22.60 1.85
N VAL A 250 8.82 -22.82 1.50
CA VAL A 250 8.39 -23.38 0.23
C VAL A 250 7.90 -22.29 -0.70
N ALA A 251 8.39 -22.25 -1.93
CA ALA A 251 7.79 -21.49 -3.04
C ALA A 251 6.85 -22.42 -3.82
N ARG A 252 5.58 -22.04 -3.97
CA ARG A 252 4.56 -22.85 -4.64
C ARG A 252 3.85 -22.06 -5.72
N VAL A 253 3.81 -22.59 -6.93
CA VAL A 253 2.98 -22.09 -8.04
C VAL A 253 1.91 -23.13 -8.35
N SER A 254 0.65 -22.76 -8.27
CA SER A 254 -0.47 -23.65 -8.58
C SER A 254 -1.55 -22.91 -9.37
N VAL A 255 -2.26 -23.63 -10.21
CA VAL A 255 -3.37 -23.11 -11.02
C VAL A 255 -4.65 -23.73 -10.53
N GLY A 256 -5.73 -22.94 -10.53
CA GLY A 256 -7.05 -23.38 -10.08
C GLY A 256 -7.66 -24.44 -10.99
N SER A 257 -8.48 -25.31 -10.40
CA SER A 257 -9.29 -26.31 -11.10
C SER A 257 -10.62 -25.73 -11.56
N GLY A 258 -11.13 -26.19 -12.69
CA GLY A 258 -12.50 -25.94 -13.16
C GLY A 258 -13.40 -27.14 -12.94
N THR A 259 -14.65 -26.92 -12.55
CA THR A 259 -15.67 -27.99 -12.35
C THR A 259 -16.46 -28.28 -13.63
N SER A 260 -16.67 -27.30 -14.50
CA SER A 260 -17.47 -27.42 -15.73
C SER A 260 -16.72 -26.98 -16.99
N GLY A 261 -15.45 -26.65 -16.90
CA GLY A 261 -14.64 -26.22 -18.03
C GLY A 261 -13.23 -26.76 -17.96
N LEU A 262 -12.39 -26.38 -18.89
CA LEU A 262 -10.96 -26.72 -18.86
C LEU A 262 -10.30 -26.15 -17.61
N GLY A 263 -9.41 -26.92 -16.99
CA GLY A 263 -8.52 -26.42 -15.93
C GLY A 263 -7.59 -25.31 -16.46
N GLY A 264 -7.08 -24.47 -15.53
CA GLY A 264 -6.11 -23.44 -15.90
C GLY A 264 -4.77 -24.04 -16.33
N SER A 265 -3.96 -23.27 -17.04
CA SER A 265 -2.62 -23.65 -17.51
C SER A 265 -1.53 -22.82 -16.85
N THR A 266 -0.34 -23.41 -16.64
CA THR A 266 0.91 -22.72 -16.28
C THR A 266 1.84 -22.74 -17.48
N SER A 267 2.39 -21.59 -17.87
CA SER A 267 3.39 -21.49 -18.94
C SER A 267 4.66 -20.84 -18.42
N LEU A 268 5.79 -21.50 -18.64
CA LEU A 268 7.15 -21.00 -18.36
C LEU A 268 7.88 -20.85 -19.69
N GLY A 269 8.21 -19.63 -20.07
CA GLY A 269 8.89 -19.34 -21.33
C GLY A 269 10.06 -18.37 -21.13
N ALA A 270 11.16 -18.65 -21.79
CA ALA A 270 12.29 -17.73 -21.85
C ALA A 270 12.07 -16.64 -22.92
N GLY A 271 12.75 -15.52 -22.79
CA GLY A 271 12.66 -14.39 -23.72
C GLY A 271 13.31 -14.70 -25.07
N ARG A 272 12.72 -14.17 -26.11
CA ARG A 272 13.25 -14.21 -27.49
C ARG A 272 14.27 -13.10 -27.71
N SER A 273 15.35 -13.37 -28.39
CA SER A 273 16.26 -12.37 -28.96
C SER A 273 16.15 -12.36 -30.50
N THR A 274 16.26 -11.19 -31.10
CA THR A 274 16.28 -11.04 -32.58
C THR A 274 17.70 -10.89 -33.13
N GLY A 275 18.69 -10.54 -32.31
CA GLY A 275 20.06 -10.30 -32.77
C GLY A 275 21.11 -11.24 -32.15
N THR A 276 20.76 -11.95 -31.09
CA THR A 276 21.67 -12.85 -30.35
C THR A 276 20.93 -14.09 -29.87
N THR A 277 21.54 -14.83 -28.94
CA THR A 277 20.93 -16.02 -28.33
C THR A 277 19.71 -15.67 -27.48
N GLY A 278 18.63 -16.44 -27.56
CA GLY A 278 17.46 -16.35 -26.68
C GLY A 278 17.80 -16.72 -25.23
N GLY A 279 16.90 -16.39 -24.31
CA GLY A 279 17.03 -16.77 -22.90
C GLY A 279 16.86 -18.28 -22.66
N GLY A 280 17.33 -18.78 -21.53
CA GLY A 280 17.15 -20.17 -21.10
C GLY A 280 16.13 -20.31 -19.96
N VAL A 281 15.55 -21.49 -19.81
CA VAL A 281 14.82 -21.94 -18.61
C VAL A 281 15.67 -23.01 -17.93
N CYS A 282 16.04 -22.80 -16.66
CA CYS A 282 16.79 -23.76 -15.86
C CYS A 282 15.91 -24.27 -14.72
N VAL A 283 15.92 -25.57 -14.47
CA VAL A 283 15.24 -26.22 -13.34
C VAL A 283 16.24 -27.11 -12.64
N GLU A 284 16.62 -26.72 -11.41
CA GLU A 284 17.63 -27.41 -10.61
C GLU A 284 17.08 -27.79 -9.24
N THR A 285 17.58 -28.85 -8.66
CA THR A 285 17.30 -29.23 -7.28
C THR A 285 18.42 -28.78 -6.34
N GLY A 286 18.05 -28.58 -5.07
CA GLY A 286 19.05 -28.24 -4.05
C GLY A 286 20.03 -29.37 -3.79
N GLU A 287 21.29 -29.02 -3.53
CA GLU A 287 22.33 -29.91 -3.10
C GLU A 287 22.21 -30.26 -1.60
N GLY A 288 22.43 -31.50 -1.24
CA GLY A 288 22.54 -31.95 0.14
C GLY A 288 24.00 -32.20 0.51
N ALA A 289 24.62 -31.33 1.35
CA ALA A 289 26.02 -31.41 1.72
C ALA A 289 26.38 -32.68 2.53
N ALA A 290 25.44 -33.21 3.32
CA ALA A 290 25.67 -34.38 4.17
C ALA A 290 24.67 -35.53 3.88
N THR A 291 23.72 -35.33 3.00
CA THR A 291 22.70 -36.33 2.65
C THR A 291 22.35 -36.22 1.16
N SER A 292 21.27 -36.85 0.73
CA SER A 292 20.86 -36.86 -0.67
C SER A 292 20.41 -35.47 -1.14
N GLY A 293 20.68 -35.13 -2.39
CA GLY A 293 20.13 -33.99 -3.09
C GLY A 293 18.60 -34.12 -3.27
N GLY A 294 17.99 -33.03 -3.71
CA GLY A 294 16.57 -33.00 -4.03
C GLY A 294 16.20 -33.80 -5.30
N ALA A 295 14.92 -33.95 -5.59
CA ALA A 295 14.44 -34.64 -6.79
C ALA A 295 13.54 -33.73 -7.65
N VAL A 296 13.61 -33.86 -8.97
CA VAL A 296 12.66 -33.26 -9.92
C VAL A 296 11.66 -34.33 -10.35
N TYR A 297 10.35 -34.07 -10.16
CA TYR A 297 9.28 -34.93 -10.65
C TYR A 297 8.48 -34.20 -11.75
N VAL A 298 8.47 -34.77 -12.95
CA VAL A 298 7.67 -34.29 -14.08
C VAL A 298 6.75 -35.41 -14.50
N ARG A 299 5.44 -35.23 -14.39
CA ARG A 299 4.43 -36.25 -14.75
C ARG A 299 3.15 -35.61 -15.26
N THR A 300 2.45 -36.29 -16.10
CA THR A 300 1.07 -36.01 -16.48
C THR A 300 0.08 -36.60 -15.47
N ALA A 301 -1.10 -36.02 -15.35
CA ALA A 301 -2.17 -36.59 -14.52
C ALA A 301 -2.81 -37.82 -15.19
N ASN A 302 -3.44 -38.66 -14.38
CA ASN A 302 -4.21 -39.79 -14.89
C ASN A 302 -5.46 -39.30 -15.65
N GLY A 303 -5.87 -40.01 -16.69
CA GLY A 303 -7.18 -39.81 -17.30
C GLY A 303 -8.31 -40.22 -16.37
N GLY A 304 -9.49 -39.59 -16.49
CA GLY A 304 -10.70 -39.99 -15.80
C GLY A 304 -11.33 -41.27 -16.39
N GLY A 305 -12.51 -41.69 -15.89
CA GLY A 305 -13.14 -42.98 -16.18
C GLY A 305 -13.43 -43.32 -17.65
N GLY A 306 -13.23 -42.45 -18.61
CA GLY A 306 -13.37 -42.70 -20.03
C GLY A 306 -12.35 -41.97 -20.89
N GLY A 307 -11.35 -41.32 -20.28
CA GLY A 307 -10.36 -40.50 -20.97
C GLY A 307 -8.95 -41.09 -20.93
N ALA A 308 -8.15 -40.81 -21.96
CA ALA A 308 -6.71 -41.10 -21.93
C ALA A 308 -5.95 -40.10 -21.05
N SER A 309 -4.80 -40.51 -20.50
CA SER A 309 -3.86 -39.59 -19.86
C SER A 309 -3.20 -38.68 -20.91
N SER A 310 -2.72 -37.51 -20.47
CA SER A 310 -2.07 -36.56 -21.36
C SER A 310 -0.67 -37.00 -21.78
N GLN A 311 -0.17 -36.44 -22.87
CA GLN A 311 1.22 -36.63 -23.31
C GLN A 311 2.22 -35.85 -22.48
N LEU A 312 3.41 -36.37 -22.30
CA LEU A 312 4.62 -35.69 -21.87
C LEU A 312 5.61 -35.65 -23.06
N VAL A 313 5.94 -34.45 -23.52
CA VAL A 313 6.79 -34.26 -24.71
C VAL A 313 8.07 -33.55 -24.31
N PHE A 314 9.21 -34.14 -24.66
CA PHE A 314 10.52 -33.50 -24.63
C PHE A 314 11.09 -33.44 -26.02
N SER A 315 11.39 -32.26 -26.54
CA SER A 315 11.97 -32.08 -27.88
C SER A 315 12.92 -30.90 -27.90
N SER A 316 13.97 -30.99 -28.67
CA SER A 316 14.77 -29.83 -29.06
C SER A 316 14.03 -29.03 -30.16
N GLY A 317 14.35 -27.73 -30.29
CA GLY A 317 13.78 -26.87 -31.31
C GLY A 317 14.31 -27.21 -32.69
N SER A 318 13.55 -26.84 -33.75
CA SER A 318 13.98 -26.92 -35.13
C SER A 318 14.81 -25.70 -35.57
N SER A 319 15.73 -25.89 -36.49
CA SER A 319 16.48 -24.81 -37.16
C SER A 319 16.14 -24.74 -38.63
N LYS A 320 16.11 -23.52 -39.18
CA LYS A 320 15.89 -23.31 -40.65
C LYS A 320 17.18 -23.47 -41.45
N GLU A 321 18.30 -22.98 -40.95
CA GLU A 321 19.57 -22.86 -41.67
C GLU A 321 20.78 -23.41 -40.91
N GLY A 322 20.59 -23.96 -39.72
CA GLY A 322 21.65 -24.57 -38.91
C GLY A 322 21.25 -25.91 -38.32
N ASN A 323 22.05 -26.46 -37.45
CA ASN A 323 21.74 -27.72 -36.79
C ASN A 323 20.68 -27.49 -35.68
N SER A 324 19.75 -28.45 -35.52
CA SER A 324 18.88 -28.49 -34.35
C SER A 324 19.64 -28.80 -33.07
N GLY A 325 19.09 -28.42 -31.92
CA GLY A 325 19.67 -28.76 -30.63
C GLY A 325 19.61 -30.26 -30.31
N ALA A 326 20.43 -30.72 -29.39
CA ALA A 326 20.38 -32.09 -28.89
C ALA A 326 19.41 -32.22 -27.70
N LEU A 327 18.81 -33.37 -27.54
CA LEU A 327 18.12 -33.83 -26.33
C LEU A 327 19.03 -34.82 -25.62
N LEU A 328 19.55 -34.47 -24.42
CA LEU A 328 20.44 -35.28 -23.63
C LEU A 328 19.70 -35.81 -22.41
N VAL A 329 19.66 -37.14 -22.25
CA VAL A 329 19.05 -37.80 -21.08
C VAL A 329 20.08 -38.77 -20.53
N GLY A 330 20.56 -38.55 -19.30
CA GLY A 330 21.57 -39.39 -18.67
C GLY A 330 21.51 -39.38 -17.17
N SER A 331 22.19 -40.32 -16.55
CA SER A 331 22.46 -40.32 -15.11
C SER A 331 23.81 -39.65 -14.81
N GLY A 332 23.92 -39.07 -13.61
CA GLY A 332 25.17 -38.46 -13.14
C GLY A 332 26.24 -39.48 -12.80
N ALA A 333 27.50 -39.04 -12.84
CA ALA A 333 28.67 -39.86 -12.42
C ALA A 333 28.78 -39.87 -10.88
N ALA A 334 29.33 -40.95 -10.35
CA ALA A 334 29.73 -41.08 -8.95
C ALA A 334 31.26 -41.26 -8.85
N SER A 335 31.90 -40.47 -7.97
CA SER A 335 33.35 -40.57 -7.74
C SER A 335 33.76 -41.72 -6.81
N SER A 336 32.91 -42.12 -5.87
CA SER A 336 33.18 -43.15 -4.87
C SER A 336 32.04 -44.19 -4.70
N GLY A 337 31.07 -44.23 -5.61
CA GLY A 337 29.92 -45.12 -5.57
C GLY A 337 29.53 -45.60 -6.95
N ARG A 338 28.36 -46.18 -7.08
CA ARG A 338 27.83 -46.60 -8.37
C ARG A 338 27.10 -45.43 -9.05
N GLY A 339 27.34 -45.26 -10.36
CA GLY A 339 26.56 -44.32 -11.20
C GLY A 339 25.09 -44.68 -11.19
N GLY A 340 24.24 -43.67 -11.41
CA GLY A 340 22.80 -43.86 -11.51
C GLY A 340 22.38 -44.64 -12.75
N ALA A 341 21.22 -45.26 -12.74
CA ALA A 341 20.64 -45.94 -13.90
C ALA A 341 19.66 -45.04 -14.65
N THR A 342 19.71 -45.07 -16.00
CA THR A 342 18.64 -44.53 -16.86
C THR A 342 17.72 -45.67 -17.27
N ARG A 343 16.41 -45.55 -17.05
CA ARG A 343 15.42 -46.58 -17.36
C ARG A 343 14.33 -46.01 -18.25
N LEU A 344 14.07 -46.65 -19.36
CA LEU A 344 13.01 -46.37 -20.30
C LEU A 344 12.07 -47.57 -20.34
N GLY A 345 10.78 -47.37 -20.14
CA GLY A 345 9.82 -48.47 -20.17
C GLY A 345 8.50 -48.04 -20.80
N ALA A 346 7.83 -49.00 -21.45
CA ALA A 346 6.46 -48.82 -21.91
C ALA A 346 5.47 -49.29 -20.82
N GLY A 347 4.29 -48.62 -20.79
CA GLY A 347 3.23 -48.97 -19.84
C GLY A 347 2.53 -50.29 -20.25
N SER A 348 2.01 -51.03 -19.25
CA SER A 348 1.19 -52.24 -19.45
C SER A 348 -0.29 -51.90 -19.58
N GLY A 349 -1.02 -52.65 -20.41
CA GLY A 349 -2.49 -52.63 -20.47
C GLY A 349 -3.08 -53.86 -19.77
N THR A 350 -4.15 -53.68 -18.99
CA THR A 350 -4.85 -54.79 -18.34
C THR A 350 -5.95 -55.38 -19.19
N SER A 351 -6.52 -54.62 -20.09
CA SER A 351 -7.62 -55.05 -21.03
C SER A 351 -7.31 -54.74 -22.48
N GLY A 352 -6.11 -54.35 -22.80
CA GLY A 352 -5.67 -54.01 -24.16
C GLY A 352 -4.16 -54.19 -24.33
N SER A 353 -3.65 -53.85 -25.50
CA SER A 353 -2.21 -53.93 -25.76
C SER A 353 -1.42 -53.00 -24.89
N GLY A 354 -0.25 -53.42 -24.39
CA GLY A 354 0.74 -52.58 -23.76
C GLY A 354 1.28 -51.50 -24.72
N GLY A 355 1.91 -50.47 -24.15
CA GLY A 355 2.57 -49.43 -24.94
C GLY A 355 3.82 -49.94 -25.66
N GLY A 356 4.20 -49.34 -26.77
CA GLY A 356 5.45 -49.59 -27.46
C GLY A 356 6.55 -48.64 -27.07
N LEU A 357 7.80 -49.13 -27.04
CA LEU A 357 9.04 -48.35 -26.97
C LEU A 357 9.73 -48.44 -28.31
N SER A 358 9.94 -47.34 -28.99
CA SER A 358 10.68 -47.26 -30.24
C SER A 358 11.93 -46.40 -30.08
N LEU A 359 13.06 -46.88 -30.44
CA LEU A 359 14.37 -46.21 -30.39
C LEU A 359 14.95 -46.07 -31.78
#